data_f98eb244ff3604237a2ef30e1bf6ec31
#
_entry.id   f98eb244ff3604237a2ef30e1bf6ec31
#
_cell.length_a   1.000
_cell.length_b   1.000
_cell.length_c   1.000
_cell.angle_alpha   90.00
_cell.angle_beta   90.00
_cell.angle_gamma   90.00
#
_symmetry.space_group_name_H-M   'P 1'
#
loop_
_entity.id
_entity.type
_entity.pdbx_description
1 polymer ?
#
loop_
_entity_poly.entity_id
_entity_poly.type
_entity_poly.pdbx_seq_one_letter_code
_entity_poly.pdbx_strand_id
1 'polypeptide(L)'
;MKRVKWIICALCILFPVFLLFICGVMLIGVSDESEDGDPVHASGLGLSDKVREYAAFVGDTAAEYNIHEYEKYLLAIMMVETGGEGNDPMQSLGNSSLTEEEKTPSESIKAAVAYFAMLLQKADTLGCDLDAVIQAYNYGAGYIDYTSVRGKAHTFQLSCDFASSKC
;
A
#
# COMPACT_ATOMS: atom_id res chain seq x y z
N MET A 1 -28.35 -5.56 -6.86
CA MET A 1 -27.81 -5.52 -5.51
C MET A 1 -27.11 -6.82 -5.06
N LYS A 2 -27.62 -8.04 -5.30
CA LYS A 2 -26.96 -9.30 -4.87
C LYS A 2 -25.63 -9.59 -5.59
N ARG A 3 -25.47 -9.23 -6.88
CA ARG A 3 -24.23 -9.47 -7.64
C ARG A 3 -23.05 -8.59 -7.21
N VAL A 4 -23.31 -7.36 -6.79
CA VAL A 4 -22.26 -6.44 -6.29
C VAL A 4 -21.71 -6.93 -4.94
N LYS A 5 -22.55 -7.45 -4.06
CA LYS A 5 -22.13 -8.05 -2.77
C LYS A 5 -21.23 -9.28 -2.97
N TRP A 6 -21.48 -10.10 -4.01
CA TRP A 6 -20.67 -11.27 -4.32
C TRP A 6 -19.28 -10.88 -4.87
N ILE A 7 -19.19 -9.80 -5.65
CA ILE A 7 -17.92 -9.27 -6.17
C ILE A 7 -17.08 -8.68 -5.03
N ILE A 8 -17.67 -7.95 -4.11
CA ILE A 8 -17.00 -7.39 -2.93
C ILE A 8 -16.52 -8.52 -2.00
N CYS A 9 -17.33 -9.55 -1.76
CA CYS A 9 -16.94 -10.73 -0.98
C CYS A 9 -15.81 -11.52 -1.64
N ALA A 10 -15.81 -11.68 -2.97
CA ALA A 10 -14.74 -12.35 -3.71
C ALA A 10 -13.42 -11.57 -3.66
N LEU A 11 -13.46 -10.24 -3.75
CA LEU A 11 -12.30 -9.38 -3.54
C LEU A 11 -11.75 -9.48 -2.12
N CYS A 12 -12.61 -9.53 -1.11
CA CYS A 12 -12.20 -9.70 0.29
C CYS A 12 -11.55 -11.07 0.58
N ILE A 13 -11.86 -12.13 -0.19
CA ILE A 13 -11.29 -13.46 -0.01
C ILE A 13 -9.96 -13.63 -0.77
N LEU A 14 -9.82 -13.00 -1.94
CA LEU A 14 -8.59 -13.08 -2.75
C LEU A 14 -7.46 -12.23 -2.16
N PHE A 15 -7.78 -11.15 -1.47
CA PHE A 15 -6.82 -10.20 -0.94
C PHE A 15 -5.98 -10.71 0.25
N PRO A 16 -6.51 -11.47 1.24
CA PRO A 16 -5.68 -12.05 2.30
C PRO A 16 -4.64 -13.06 1.80
N VAL A 17 -4.96 -13.81 0.75
CA VAL A 17 -4.00 -14.72 0.09
C VAL A 17 -2.87 -13.96 -0.56
N PHE A 18 -3.16 -12.78 -1.04
CA PHE A 18 -2.23 -11.88 -1.68
C PHE A 18 -1.29 -11.17 -0.67
N LEU A 19 -1.78 -10.79 0.51
CA LEU A 19 -0.96 -10.25 1.60
C LEU A 19 0.05 -11.28 2.14
N LEU A 20 -0.31 -12.57 2.16
CA LEU A 20 0.60 -13.66 2.49
C LEU A 20 1.74 -13.78 1.47
N PHE A 21 1.51 -13.42 0.21
CA PHE A 21 2.54 -13.39 -0.81
C PHE A 21 3.54 -12.24 -0.59
N ILE A 22 3.08 -11.06 -0.17
CA ILE A 22 3.95 -9.92 0.18
C ILE A 22 4.79 -10.24 1.43
N CYS A 23 4.20 -10.77 2.49
CA CYS A 23 4.93 -11.21 3.68
C CYS A 23 5.94 -12.32 3.35
N GLY A 24 5.59 -13.26 2.48
CA GLY A 24 6.49 -14.35 2.06
C GLY A 24 7.70 -13.85 1.26
N VAL A 25 7.51 -12.87 0.40
CA VAL A 25 8.59 -12.26 -0.40
C VAL A 25 9.51 -11.38 0.47
N MET A 26 8.97 -10.71 1.51
CA MET A 26 9.77 -9.91 2.45
C MET A 26 10.66 -10.77 3.37
N LEU A 27 10.26 -12.01 3.69
CA LEU A 27 11.04 -12.91 4.58
C LEU A 27 12.23 -13.58 3.90
N ILE A 28 12.35 -13.55 2.58
CA ILE A 28 13.43 -14.23 1.83
C ILE A 28 14.60 -13.28 1.48
N GLY A 29 14.50 -11.97 1.74
CA GLY A 29 15.43 -10.98 1.18
C GLY A 29 16.15 -10.04 2.15
N VAL A 30 16.14 -10.26 3.45
CA VAL A 30 16.93 -9.41 4.37
C VAL A 30 18.14 -10.16 4.87
N SER A 31 19.20 -10.15 4.07
CA SER A 31 20.58 -10.24 4.58
C SER A 31 21.08 -8.80 4.70
N ASP A 32 21.27 -8.37 5.95
CA ASP A 32 22.00 -7.17 6.29
C ASP A 32 23.39 -7.20 5.67
N GLU A 33 23.71 -6.19 4.84
CA GLU A 33 25.09 -5.68 4.74
C GLU A 33 25.14 -4.33 4.03
N SER A 34 25.75 -3.38 4.76
CA SER A 34 26.59 -2.26 4.36
C SER A 34 25.95 -0.94 3.98
N GLU A 35 26.33 0.02 4.84
CA GLU A 35 26.50 1.45 4.60
C GLU A 35 27.15 1.72 3.24
N ASP A 36 26.44 2.44 2.39
CA ASP A 36 26.96 3.55 1.57
C ASP A 36 25.77 4.14 0.80
N GLY A 37 25.69 5.47 0.73
CA GLY A 37 24.55 6.25 0.24
C GLY A 37 24.26 6.15 -1.27
N ASP A 38 24.00 4.95 -1.76
CA ASP A 38 23.48 4.72 -3.09
C ASP A 38 21.94 4.63 -3.06
N PRO A 39 21.24 5.13 -4.10
CA PRO A 39 19.79 4.99 -4.19
C PRO A 39 19.43 3.52 -4.06
N VAL A 40 18.52 3.19 -3.14
CA VAL A 40 18.07 1.84 -2.82
C VAL A 40 17.80 1.09 -4.13
N HIS A 41 18.68 0.17 -4.50
CA HIS A 41 18.48 -0.65 -5.68
C HIS A 41 17.23 -1.52 -5.48
N ALA A 42 16.14 -1.16 -6.15
CA ALA A 42 14.89 -1.91 -6.19
C ALA A 42 15.03 -3.34 -6.78
N SER A 43 16.26 -3.79 -7.05
CA SER A 43 16.58 -5.06 -7.69
C SER A 43 16.25 -6.31 -6.86
N GLY A 44 16.07 -6.17 -5.54
CA GLY A 44 15.76 -7.30 -4.63
C GLY A 44 14.25 -7.55 -4.40
N LEU A 45 13.37 -6.64 -4.82
CA LEU A 45 11.94 -6.71 -4.47
C LEU A 45 11.05 -7.45 -5.50
N GLY A 46 11.62 -8.04 -6.56
CA GLY A 46 10.82 -8.69 -7.61
C GLY A 46 9.87 -7.73 -8.35
N LEU A 47 10.19 -6.43 -8.39
CA LEU A 47 9.40 -5.40 -9.04
C LEU A 47 9.44 -5.55 -10.56
N SER A 48 8.32 -5.25 -11.24
CA SER A 48 8.27 -5.14 -12.69
C SER A 48 9.16 -3.99 -13.18
N ASP A 49 9.58 -4.06 -14.45
CA ASP A 49 10.35 -2.95 -15.05
C ASP A 49 9.53 -1.66 -15.05
N LYS A 50 8.21 -1.78 -15.22
CA LYS A 50 7.28 -0.65 -15.19
C LYS A 50 7.24 0.06 -13.83
N VAL A 51 7.22 -0.69 -12.73
CA VAL A 51 7.30 -0.12 -11.37
C VAL A 51 8.65 0.55 -11.14
N ARG A 52 9.76 -0.05 -11.64
CA ARG A 52 11.09 0.56 -11.53
C ARG A 52 11.20 1.89 -12.27
N GLU A 53 10.51 2.07 -13.39
CA GLU A 53 10.46 3.36 -14.12
C GLU A 53 9.91 4.49 -13.24
N TYR A 54 9.03 4.18 -12.28
CA TYR A 54 8.45 5.17 -11.36
C TYR A 54 9.26 5.40 -10.07
N ALA A 55 10.30 4.60 -9.80
CA ALA A 55 11.00 4.64 -8.51
C ALA A 55 11.49 6.05 -8.13
N ALA A 56 12.20 6.72 -9.03
CA ALA A 56 12.67 8.08 -8.77
C ALA A 56 11.52 9.06 -8.46
N PHE A 57 10.43 9.00 -9.21
CA PHE A 57 9.29 9.89 -9.01
C PHE A 57 8.53 9.58 -7.69
N VAL A 58 8.42 8.30 -7.32
CA VAL A 58 7.86 7.89 -6.01
C VAL A 58 8.76 8.39 -4.87
N GLY A 59 10.08 8.20 -4.98
CA GLY A 59 11.04 8.65 -3.98
C GLY A 59 11.03 10.18 -3.78
N ASP A 60 11.07 10.94 -4.88
CA ASP A 60 11.00 12.42 -4.84
C ASP A 60 9.68 12.89 -4.21
N THR A 61 8.56 12.28 -4.62
CA THR A 61 7.24 12.61 -4.05
C THR A 61 7.17 12.25 -2.57
N ALA A 62 7.71 11.10 -2.16
CA ALA A 62 7.75 10.68 -0.76
C ALA A 62 8.61 11.64 0.10
N ALA A 63 9.70 12.17 -0.47
CA ALA A 63 10.54 13.17 0.20
C ALA A 63 9.78 14.49 0.48
N GLU A 64 8.88 14.92 -0.42
CA GLU A 64 8.03 16.09 -0.20
C GLU A 64 7.14 15.96 1.06
N TYR A 65 6.78 14.73 1.42
CA TYR A 65 5.97 14.40 2.62
C TYR A 65 6.81 13.95 3.81
N ASN A 66 8.16 13.99 3.72
CA ASN A 66 9.10 13.50 4.74
C ASN A 66 8.91 12.01 5.08
N ILE A 67 8.60 11.19 4.08
CA ILE A 67 8.39 9.74 4.20
C ILE A 67 9.23 8.96 3.17
N HIS A 68 10.39 9.49 2.76
CA HIS A 68 11.26 8.86 1.77
C HIS A 68 11.71 7.45 2.18
N GLU A 69 11.90 7.20 3.47
CA GLU A 69 12.24 5.88 4.02
C GLU A 69 11.21 4.78 3.73
N TYR A 70 9.99 5.19 3.35
CA TYR A 70 8.90 4.26 2.98
C TYR A 70 8.78 4.03 1.47
N GLU A 71 9.68 4.55 0.62
CA GLU A 71 9.67 4.38 -0.84
C GLU A 71 9.47 2.92 -1.24
N LYS A 72 10.23 2.00 -0.65
CA LYS A 72 10.14 0.56 -0.94
C LYS A 72 8.73 -0.03 -0.71
N TYR A 73 8.02 0.48 0.28
CA TYR A 73 6.64 0.04 0.56
C TYR A 73 5.66 0.61 -0.46
N LEU A 74 5.85 1.86 -0.87
CA LEU A 74 5.04 2.49 -1.93
C LEU A 74 5.23 1.78 -3.27
N LEU A 75 6.47 1.42 -3.63
CA LEU A 75 6.76 0.63 -4.83
C LEU A 75 6.17 -0.79 -4.74
N ALA A 76 6.22 -1.42 -3.58
CA ALA A 76 5.59 -2.72 -3.36
C ALA A 76 4.07 -2.63 -3.47
N ILE A 77 3.44 -1.58 -2.95
CA ILE A 77 2.01 -1.32 -3.13
C ILE A 77 1.68 -1.16 -4.61
N MET A 78 2.41 -0.33 -5.37
CA MET A 78 2.21 -0.17 -6.81
C MET A 78 2.34 -1.49 -7.56
N MET A 79 3.35 -2.30 -7.21
CA MET A 79 3.54 -3.63 -7.82
C MET A 79 2.32 -4.51 -7.64
N VAL A 80 1.72 -4.42 -6.49
CA VAL A 80 0.58 -5.20 -6.06
C VAL A 80 -0.72 -4.71 -6.71
N GLU A 81 -0.93 -3.42 -6.74
CA GLU A 81 -2.17 -2.85 -7.28
C GLU A 81 -2.30 -3.09 -8.80
N THR A 82 -1.24 -2.84 -9.55
CA THR A 82 -1.30 -2.90 -11.02
C THR A 82 -0.05 -3.41 -11.71
N GLY A 83 1.06 -3.61 -10.96
CA GLY A 83 2.38 -3.83 -11.57
C GLY A 83 2.96 -2.58 -12.26
N GLY A 84 2.40 -1.39 -11.99
CA GLY A 84 2.78 -0.12 -12.60
C GLY A 84 2.00 0.20 -13.88
N GLU A 85 0.98 -0.59 -14.23
CA GLU A 85 0.23 -0.43 -15.47
C GLU A 85 -0.93 0.55 -15.36
N GLY A 86 -1.34 1.10 -16.50
CA GLY A 86 -2.50 1.97 -16.63
C GLY A 86 -2.27 3.42 -16.19
N ASN A 87 -3.35 4.19 -16.11
CA ASN A 87 -3.34 5.61 -15.74
C ASN A 87 -3.47 5.83 -14.23
N ASP A 88 -3.84 4.82 -13.46
CA ASP A 88 -3.94 4.85 -12.01
C ASP A 88 -3.13 3.68 -11.39
N PRO A 89 -1.77 3.70 -11.53
CA PRO A 89 -0.93 2.58 -11.12
C PRO A 89 -0.97 2.28 -9.62
N MET A 90 -1.35 3.25 -8.80
CA MET A 90 -1.47 3.10 -7.34
C MET A 90 -2.91 2.86 -6.87
N GLN A 91 -3.89 2.77 -7.79
CA GLN A 91 -5.33 2.65 -7.51
C GLN A 91 -5.88 3.69 -6.51
N SER A 92 -5.29 4.88 -6.52
CA SER A 92 -5.54 5.97 -5.56
C SER A 92 -6.57 7.00 -6.04
N LEU A 93 -6.96 6.97 -7.32
CA LEU A 93 -7.88 7.94 -7.93
C LEU A 93 -9.32 7.42 -8.05
N GLY A 94 -9.66 6.30 -7.44
CA GLY A 94 -10.98 5.68 -7.53
C GLY A 94 -12.14 6.54 -7.05
N ASN A 95 -11.89 7.47 -6.10
CA ASN A 95 -12.89 8.42 -5.58
C ASN A 95 -12.70 9.85 -6.15
N SER A 96 -11.81 10.03 -7.14
CA SER A 96 -11.65 11.32 -7.80
C SER A 96 -12.83 11.59 -8.74
N SER A 97 -13.05 12.87 -9.07
CA SER A 97 -14.03 13.27 -10.10
C SER A 97 -13.50 13.12 -11.53
N LEU A 98 -12.28 12.59 -11.70
CA LEU A 98 -11.62 12.42 -12.99
C LEU A 98 -12.22 11.25 -13.76
N THR A 99 -12.39 11.42 -15.08
CA THR A 99 -12.65 10.30 -15.98
C THR A 99 -11.39 9.44 -16.16
N GLU A 100 -11.52 8.23 -16.69
CA GLU A 100 -10.36 7.35 -16.90
C GLU A 100 -9.32 7.96 -17.86
N GLU A 101 -9.75 8.79 -18.82
CA GLU A 101 -8.88 9.52 -19.74
C GLU A 101 -8.16 10.71 -19.10
N GLU A 102 -8.72 11.26 -18.02
CA GLU A 102 -8.14 12.39 -17.30
C GLU A 102 -7.16 11.96 -16.23
N LYS A 103 -7.19 10.70 -15.78
CA LYS A 103 -6.23 10.15 -14.82
C LYS A 103 -4.85 10.05 -15.44
N THR A 104 -3.83 10.36 -14.65
CA THR A 104 -2.43 10.19 -15.03
C THR A 104 -1.65 9.44 -13.97
N PRO A 105 -0.60 8.69 -14.33
CA PRO A 105 0.26 8.01 -13.37
C PRO A 105 0.86 8.96 -12.33
N SER A 106 1.20 10.19 -12.74
CA SER A 106 1.74 11.21 -11.84
C SER A 106 0.75 11.62 -10.76
N GLU A 107 -0.52 11.82 -11.12
CA GLU A 107 -1.58 12.15 -10.16
C GLU A 107 -1.88 10.99 -9.23
N SER A 108 -1.91 9.77 -9.78
CA SER A 108 -2.05 8.55 -8.99
C SER A 108 -0.96 8.43 -7.93
N ILE A 109 0.31 8.56 -8.31
CA ILE A 109 1.43 8.48 -7.38
C ILE A 109 1.35 9.56 -6.31
N LYS A 110 1.10 10.83 -6.68
CA LYS A 110 0.96 11.92 -5.72
C LYS A 110 -0.18 11.69 -4.72
N ALA A 111 -1.33 11.26 -5.19
CA ALA A 111 -2.48 10.96 -4.35
C ALA A 111 -2.19 9.80 -3.39
N ALA A 112 -1.54 8.75 -3.87
CA ALA A 112 -1.15 7.58 -3.10
C ALA A 112 -0.15 7.92 -1.99
N VAL A 113 0.90 8.68 -2.32
CA VAL A 113 1.93 9.12 -1.36
C VAL A 113 1.30 10.01 -0.28
N ALA A 114 0.48 10.97 -0.66
CA ALA A 114 -0.24 11.83 0.28
C ALA A 114 -1.14 11.01 1.22
N TYR A 115 -1.86 10.03 0.67
CA TYR A 115 -2.72 9.14 1.45
C TYR A 115 -1.90 8.28 2.42
N PHE A 116 -0.78 7.69 1.96
CA PHE A 116 0.10 6.89 2.80
C PHE A 116 0.71 7.70 3.94
N ALA A 117 1.15 8.95 3.66
CA ALA A 117 1.64 9.87 4.68
C ALA A 117 0.59 10.17 5.75
N MET A 118 -0.66 10.38 5.35
CA MET A 118 -1.78 10.57 6.28
C MET A 118 -2.03 9.31 7.13
N LEU A 119 -1.93 8.12 6.56
CA LEU A 119 -2.08 6.86 7.30
C LEU A 119 -0.95 6.67 8.31
N LEU A 120 0.32 6.99 7.94
CA LEU A 120 1.47 6.95 8.85
C LEU A 120 1.26 7.89 10.04
N GLN A 121 0.88 9.13 9.80
CA GLN A 121 0.61 10.10 10.85
C GLN A 121 -0.49 9.63 11.81
N LYS A 122 -1.55 9.04 11.26
CA LYS A 122 -2.65 8.48 12.07
C LYS A 122 -2.18 7.30 12.90
N ALA A 123 -1.40 6.39 12.32
CA ALA A 123 -0.87 5.22 13.02
C ALA A 123 0.08 5.63 14.15
N ASP A 124 0.97 6.59 13.91
CA ASP A 124 1.85 7.16 14.92
C ASP A 124 1.06 7.74 16.10
N THR A 125 0.05 8.57 15.80
CA THR A 125 -0.82 9.18 16.82
C THR A 125 -1.52 8.14 17.70
N LEU A 126 -1.94 7.00 17.13
CA LEU A 126 -2.67 5.93 17.81
C LEU A 126 -1.74 4.82 18.35
N GLY A 127 -0.46 4.87 17.99
CA GLY A 127 0.56 3.90 18.37
C GLY A 127 0.40 2.56 17.67
N CYS A 128 -0.11 2.55 16.43
CA CYS A 128 -0.23 1.35 15.60
C CYS A 128 1.05 1.09 14.80
N ASP A 129 1.29 -0.18 14.46
CA ASP A 129 2.45 -0.59 13.67
C ASP A 129 2.34 -0.26 12.17
N LEU A 130 3.45 -0.40 11.45
CA LEU A 130 3.51 -0.17 10.01
C LEU A 130 2.65 -1.16 9.23
N ASP A 131 2.51 -2.39 9.68
CA ASP A 131 1.69 -3.40 9.03
C ASP A 131 0.21 -2.99 9.04
N ALA A 132 -0.24 -2.30 10.10
CA ALA A 132 -1.57 -1.70 10.15
C ALA A 132 -1.73 -0.56 9.12
N VAL A 133 -0.66 0.22 8.84
CA VAL A 133 -0.66 1.26 7.79
C VAL A 133 -0.78 0.63 6.41
N ILE A 134 0.03 -0.38 6.12
CA ILE A 134 0.01 -1.09 4.83
C ILE A 134 -1.38 -1.70 4.58
N GLN A 135 -1.94 -2.36 5.60
CA GLN A 135 -3.29 -2.92 5.50
C GLN A 135 -4.37 -1.84 5.34
N ALA A 136 -4.20 -0.68 6.00
CA ALA A 136 -5.13 0.43 5.90
C ALA A 136 -5.12 1.11 4.52
N TYR A 137 -4.03 0.99 3.77
CA TYR A 137 -3.99 1.50 2.39
C TYR A 137 -5.12 0.88 1.57
N ASN A 138 -5.37 -0.41 1.73
CA ASN A 138 -6.45 -1.13 1.05
C ASN A 138 -7.80 -1.03 1.77
N TYR A 139 -7.84 -1.17 3.09
CA TYR A 139 -9.08 -1.21 3.87
C TYR A 139 -9.62 0.17 4.25
N GLY A 140 -8.85 1.22 3.99
CA GLY A 140 -9.16 2.57 4.44
C GLY A 140 -8.66 2.87 5.86
N ALA A 141 -8.55 4.16 6.17
CA ALA A 141 -8.01 4.67 7.44
C ALA A 141 -8.75 4.18 8.69
N GLY A 142 -9.99 3.71 8.54
CA GLY A 142 -10.78 3.10 9.62
C GLY A 142 -10.18 1.81 10.17
N TYR A 143 -9.30 1.14 9.40
CA TYR A 143 -8.60 -0.04 9.87
C TYR A 143 -7.60 0.31 10.99
N ILE A 144 -6.94 1.47 10.93
CA ILE A 144 -6.05 1.96 11.99
C ILE A 144 -6.84 2.20 13.28
N ASP A 145 -8.04 2.83 13.20
CA ASP A 145 -8.90 3.00 14.36
C ASP A 145 -9.29 1.66 14.97
N TYR A 146 -9.66 0.71 14.12
CA TYR A 146 -10.05 -0.64 14.55
C TYR A 146 -8.92 -1.37 15.25
N THR A 147 -7.69 -1.27 14.74
CA THR A 147 -6.47 -1.91 15.27
C THR A 147 -6.03 -1.24 16.58
N SER A 148 -6.14 0.08 16.68
CA SER A 148 -5.68 0.87 17.84
C SER A 148 -6.29 0.43 19.16
N VAL A 149 -7.53 -0.03 19.15
CA VAL A 149 -8.25 -0.50 20.36
C VAL A 149 -8.16 -2.02 20.55
N ARG A 150 -7.36 -2.72 19.73
CA ARG A 150 -7.24 -4.19 19.71
C ARG A 150 -5.78 -4.69 19.74
N GLY A 151 -4.93 -3.99 20.44
CA GLY A 151 -3.52 -4.37 20.62
C GLY A 151 -2.53 -3.58 19.77
N LYS A 152 -3.01 -2.68 18.90
CA LYS A 152 -2.21 -1.72 18.09
C LYS A 152 -1.32 -2.34 17.03
N ALA A 153 -1.23 -3.66 16.97
CA ALA A 153 -0.48 -4.40 15.96
C ALA A 153 -1.43 -5.10 14.99
N HIS A 154 -1.07 -5.07 13.70
CA HIS A 154 -1.77 -5.83 12.68
C HIS A 154 -1.62 -7.33 12.92
N THR A 155 -2.69 -8.08 12.68
CA THR A 155 -2.67 -9.54 12.55
C THR A 155 -3.60 -9.98 11.43
N PHE A 156 -3.32 -11.13 10.82
CA PHE A 156 -4.20 -11.71 9.80
C PHE A 156 -5.64 -11.88 10.31
N GLN A 157 -5.81 -12.38 11.55
CA GLN A 157 -7.13 -12.55 12.15
C GLN A 157 -7.85 -11.21 12.28
N LEU A 158 -7.14 -10.15 12.70
CA LEU A 158 -7.72 -8.82 12.87
C LEU A 158 -8.20 -8.23 11.54
N SER A 159 -7.48 -8.48 10.45
CA SER A 159 -7.90 -8.05 9.10
C SER A 159 -9.15 -8.80 8.62
N CYS A 160 -9.23 -10.10 8.86
CA CYS A 160 -10.42 -10.89 8.56
C CYS A 160 -11.66 -10.42 9.34
N ASP A 161 -11.49 -10.14 10.63
CA ASP A 161 -12.57 -9.67 11.51
C ASP A 161 -13.06 -8.28 11.06
N PHE A 162 -12.12 -7.39 10.70
CA PHE A 162 -12.49 -6.07 10.16
C PHE A 162 -13.25 -6.18 8.85
N ALA A 163 -12.76 -6.98 7.89
CA ALA A 163 -13.44 -7.21 6.62
C ALA A 163 -14.85 -7.74 6.82
N SER A 164 -15.01 -8.73 7.71
CA SER A 164 -16.30 -9.33 8.05
C SER A 164 -17.28 -8.33 8.66
N SER A 165 -16.77 -7.33 9.40
CA SER A 165 -17.59 -6.26 10.02
C SER A 165 -18.16 -5.27 9.01
N LYS A 166 -17.68 -5.28 7.74
CA LYS A 166 -18.10 -4.37 6.65
C LYS A 166 -19.10 -5.01 5.68
N CYS A 167 -19.29 -6.33 5.75
CA CYS A 167 -20.26 -7.07 4.97
C CYS A 167 -21.63 -7.12 5.65
#